data_cb666eac6c8458243cc748bd87700af8
#
_entry.id   cb666eac6c8458243cc748bd87700af8
#
_cell.length_a   1.000
_cell.length_b   1.000
_cell.length_c   1.000
_cell.angle_alpha   90.00
_cell.angle_beta   90.00
_cell.angle_gamma   90.00
#
_symmetry.space_group_name_H-M   'P 1'
#
loop_
_entity.id
_entity.type
_entity.pdbx_description
1 polymer ?
#
loop_
_entity_poly.entity_id
_entity_poly.type
_entity_poly.pdbx_seq_one_letter_code
_entity_poly.pdbx_strand_id
1 'polypeptide(L)'
;MNIILFGPPGAGKGTQAKYLVEKLKGFQISTGDILRDEIKKDTDIGKQIINNMNDGKFVSDEIVNTIIKKFIFDPQKKNKLIFDGYPRSLDQAKNLDNLLNDSEQKISFVFYLNVNKETIVKRLEKRKFIEKRTDDDLDTILKRYDTYMETTKPVLDFYSKKNNFHEIDGSENITEITRKIDTFVNV
;
A
#
# COMPACT_ATOMS: atom_id res chain seq x y z
N MET A 1 4.79 2.66 16.01
CA MET A 1 5.54 2.95 14.76
C MET A 1 4.58 3.08 13.59
N ASN A 2 4.75 4.09 12.72
CA ASN A 2 4.02 4.14 11.45
C ASN A 2 4.97 3.63 10.35
N ILE A 3 4.47 2.73 9.50
CA ILE A 3 5.28 2.04 8.46
C ILE A 3 4.59 2.20 7.11
N ILE A 4 5.36 2.45 6.06
CA ILE A 4 4.89 2.43 4.68
C ILE A 4 5.44 1.18 3.98
N LEU A 5 4.58 0.46 3.27
CA LEU A 5 4.95 -0.64 2.39
C LEU A 5 4.75 -0.22 0.93
N PHE A 6 5.84 -0.05 0.21
CA PHE A 6 5.85 0.17 -1.24
C PHE A 6 6.11 -1.12 -2.00
N GLY A 7 5.67 -1.13 -3.23
CA GLY A 7 5.89 -2.21 -4.20
C GLY A 7 4.74 -2.28 -5.19
N PRO A 8 4.96 -2.81 -6.39
CA PRO A 8 3.92 -2.96 -7.40
C PRO A 8 2.78 -3.88 -6.94
N PRO A 9 1.64 -3.89 -7.64
CA PRO A 9 0.59 -4.89 -7.40
C PRO A 9 1.19 -6.30 -7.42
N GLY A 10 0.84 -7.16 -6.47
CA GLY A 10 1.40 -8.52 -6.39
C GLY A 10 2.78 -8.64 -5.70
N ALA A 11 3.41 -7.55 -5.26
CA ALA A 11 4.71 -7.59 -4.58
C ALA A 11 4.70 -8.28 -3.20
N GLY A 12 3.53 -8.55 -2.62
CA GLY A 12 3.43 -9.18 -1.29
C GLY A 12 3.21 -8.20 -0.14
N LYS A 13 2.96 -6.91 -0.42
CA LYS A 13 2.71 -5.88 0.60
C LYS A 13 1.66 -6.29 1.63
N GLY A 14 0.50 -6.77 1.18
CA GLY A 14 -0.59 -7.16 2.08
C GLY A 14 -0.21 -8.33 3.01
N THR A 15 0.63 -9.26 2.55
CA THR A 15 1.15 -10.35 3.37
C THR A 15 2.05 -9.81 4.48
N GLN A 16 2.97 -8.92 4.14
CA GLN A 16 3.87 -8.30 5.12
C GLN A 16 3.14 -7.32 6.04
N ALA A 17 2.12 -6.63 5.53
CA ALA A 17 1.27 -5.76 6.35
C ALA A 17 0.54 -6.55 7.45
N LYS A 18 -0.06 -7.69 7.11
CA LYS A 18 -0.72 -8.57 8.10
C LYS A 18 0.26 -9.02 9.18
N TYR A 19 1.45 -9.48 8.78
CA TYR A 19 2.50 -9.86 9.72
C TYR A 19 2.87 -8.70 10.67
N LEU A 20 3.10 -7.49 10.13
CA LEU A 20 3.43 -6.32 10.93
C LEU A 20 2.29 -5.89 11.87
N VAL A 21 1.03 -6.02 11.43
CA VAL A 21 -0.14 -5.76 12.28
C VAL A 21 -0.14 -6.67 13.51
N GLU A 22 0.06 -7.97 13.30
CA GLU A 22 0.09 -8.95 14.41
C GLU A 22 1.27 -8.69 15.36
N LYS A 23 2.46 -8.49 14.81
CA LYS A 23 3.68 -8.27 15.57
C LYS A 23 3.66 -6.97 16.38
N LEU A 24 3.26 -5.86 15.77
CA LEU A 24 3.34 -4.52 16.35
C LEU A 24 2.03 -4.08 17.02
N LYS A 25 1.00 -4.93 17.04
CA LYS A 25 -0.37 -4.59 17.48
C LYS A 25 -0.87 -3.32 16.76
N GLY A 26 -0.59 -3.26 15.44
CA GLY A 26 -0.87 -2.12 14.60
C GLY A 26 -2.19 -2.22 13.85
N PHE A 27 -2.43 -1.25 12.97
CA PHE A 27 -3.61 -1.17 12.11
C PHE A 27 -3.18 -1.03 10.66
N GLN A 28 -3.59 -1.97 9.80
CA GLN A 28 -3.34 -1.87 8.36
C GLN A 28 -4.30 -0.85 7.74
N ILE A 29 -3.74 0.04 6.93
CA ILE A 29 -4.48 0.92 6.03
C ILE A 29 -4.21 0.44 4.61
N SER A 30 -5.01 -0.51 4.13
CA SER A 30 -4.98 -0.94 2.74
C SER A 30 -5.99 -0.11 1.95
N THR A 31 -5.52 0.90 1.22
CA THR A 31 -6.42 1.75 0.42
C THR A 31 -7.21 0.92 -0.59
N GLY A 32 -6.58 -0.07 -1.23
CA GLY A 32 -7.27 -0.95 -2.17
C GLY A 32 -8.39 -1.76 -1.52
N ASP A 33 -8.20 -2.29 -0.30
CA ASP A 33 -9.23 -3.07 0.39
C ASP A 33 -10.36 -2.18 0.89
N ILE A 34 -10.04 -1.01 1.44
CA ILE A 34 -11.04 -0.03 1.88
C ILE A 34 -11.94 0.39 0.70
N LEU A 35 -11.35 0.70 -0.45
CA LEU A 35 -12.11 1.10 -1.64
C LEU A 35 -12.95 -0.05 -2.21
N ARG A 36 -12.47 -1.29 -2.20
CA ARG A 36 -13.27 -2.47 -2.56
C ARG A 36 -14.44 -2.70 -1.61
N ASP A 37 -14.25 -2.44 -0.32
CA ASP A 37 -15.32 -2.52 0.68
C ASP A 37 -16.39 -1.45 0.45
N GLU A 38 -16.01 -0.22 0.05
CA GLU A 38 -16.97 0.81 -0.33
C GLU A 38 -17.83 0.40 -1.52
N ILE A 39 -17.21 -0.22 -2.55
CA ILE A 39 -17.93 -0.76 -3.70
C ILE A 39 -18.88 -1.89 -3.27
N LYS A 40 -18.40 -2.83 -2.45
CA LYS A 40 -19.19 -3.97 -1.99
C LYS A 40 -20.40 -3.56 -1.14
N LYS A 41 -20.26 -2.47 -0.38
CA LYS A 41 -21.34 -1.89 0.43
C LYS A 41 -22.25 -0.96 -0.34
N ASP A 42 -22.03 -0.77 -1.64
CA ASP A 42 -22.80 0.12 -2.53
C ASP A 42 -22.93 1.56 -2.01
N THR A 43 -21.87 2.06 -1.37
CA THR A 43 -21.83 3.44 -0.88
C THR A 43 -21.74 4.45 -2.04
N ASP A 44 -22.03 5.73 -1.78
CA ASP A 44 -21.87 6.79 -2.79
C ASP A 44 -20.43 6.89 -3.27
N ILE A 45 -19.44 6.70 -2.40
CA ILE A 45 -18.04 6.60 -2.78
C ILE A 45 -17.82 5.37 -3.67
N GLY A 46 -18.34 4.20 -3.28
CA GLY A 46 -18.24 2.97 -4.05
C GLY A 46 -18.76 3.12 -5.48
N LYS A 47 -19.90 3.78 -5.67
CA LYS A 47 -20.48 4.06 -6.99
C LYS A 47 -19.60 4.98 -7.85
N GLN A 48 -18.94 5.96 -7.23
CA GLN A 48 -18.04 6.89 -7.95
C GLN A 48 -16.75 6.21 -8.42
N ILE A 49 -16.22 5.26 -7.66
CA ILE A 49 -14.88 4.70 -7.90
C ILE A 49 -14.87 3.38 -8.67
N ILE A 50 -16.03 2.69 -8.81
CA ILE A 50 -16.11 1.34 -9.37
C ILE A 50 -15.48 1.25 -10.77
N ASN A 51 -15.74 2.22 -11.66
CA ASN A 51 -15.20 2.23 -13.01
C ASN A 51 -13.68 2.39 -13.01
N ASN A 52 -13.15 3.31 -12.20
CA ASN A 52 -11.70 3.52 -12.09
C ASN A 52 -10.99 2.25 -11.61
N MET A 53 -11.56 1.58 -10.61
CA MET A 53 -10.94 0.37 -10.08
C MET A 53 -10.99 -0.82 -11.05
N ASN A 54 -12.10 -0.97 -11.79
CA ASN A 54 -12.21 -2.02 -12.83
C ASN A 54 -11.25 -1.76 -14.00
N ASP A 55 -11.03 -0.49 -14.36
CA ASP A 55 -10.07 -0.07 -15.39
C ASP A 55 -8.60 -0.16 -14.94
N GLY A 56 -8.34 -0.49 -13.68
CA GLY A 56 -7.00 -0.50 -13.09
C GLY A 56 -6.41 0.89 -12.84
N LYS A 57 -7.24 1.94 -12.90
CA LYS A 57 -6.86 3.34 -12.62
C LYS A 57 -6.87 3.65 -11.14
N PHE A 58 -6.22 4.73 -10.75
CA PHE A 58 -6.28 5.23 -9.38
C PHE A 58 -7.58 6.00 -9.13
N VAL A 59 -8.04 5.92 -7.89
CA VAL A 59 -9.11 6.78 -7.36
C VAL A 59 -8.52 8.15 -7.05
N SER A 60 -9.35 9.20 -7.12
CA SER A 60 -8.89 10.58 -6.87
C SER A 60 -8.22 10.74 -5.50
N ASP A 61 -7.18 11.57 -5.46
CA ASP A 61 -6.42 11.83 -4.24
C ASP A 61 -7.29 12.42 -3.13
N GLU A 62 -8.33 13.20 -3.47
CA GLU A 62 -9.28 13.78 -2.52
C GLU A 62 -10.02 12.70 -1.71
N ILE A 63 -10.57 11.70 -2.40
CA ILE A 63 -11.27 10.58 -1.76
C ILE A 63 -10.30 9.80 -0.87
N VAL A 64 -9.13 9.45 -1.40
CA VAL A 64 -8.13 8.66 -0.67
C VAL A 64 -7.63 9.43 0.55
N ASN A 65 -7.29 10.71 0.41
CA ASN A 65 -6.80 11.55 1.49
C ASN A 65 -7.85 11.73 2.62
N THR A 66 -9.13 11.84 2.24
CA THR A 66 -10.23 11.90 3.24
C THR A 66 -10.30 10.62 4.08
N ILE A 67 -10.13 9.47 3.45
CA ILE A 67 -10.08 8.18 4.14
C ILE A 67 -8.86 8.12 5.08
N ILE A 68 -7.68 8.44 4.58
CA ILE A 68 -6.42 8.39 5.34
C ILE A 68 -6.47 9.31 6.57
N LYS A 69 -7.00 10.52 6.41
CA LYS A 69 -7.15 11.47 7.52
C LYS A 69 -7.90 10.89 8.71
N LYS A 70 -8.99 10.14 8.48
CA LYS A 70 -9.77 9.48 9.55
C LYS A 70 -8.93 8.51 10.37
N PHE A 71 -7.98 7.80 9.75
CA PHE A 71 -7.10 6.85 10.45
C PHE A 71 -5.99 7.57 11.24
N ILE A 72 -5.42 8.63 10.68
CA ILE A 72 -4.29 9.34 11.30
C ILE A 72 -4.75 10.07 12.57
N PHE A 73 -5.95 10.67 12.54
CA PHE A 73 -6.48 11.41 13.69
C PHE A 73 -7.29 10.56 14.69
N ASP A 74 -7.33 9.24 14.50
CA ASP A 74 -7.89 8.32 15.48
C ASP A 74 -6.90 8.09 16.63
N PRO A 75 -7.21 8.53 17.88
CA PRO A 75 -6.27 8.42 19.00
C PRO A 75 -5.86 6.97 19.33
N GLN A 76 -6.73 5.99 19.04
CA GLN A 76 -6.46 4.58 19.30
C GLN A 76 -5.41 4.01 18.33
N LYS A 77 -5.20 4.67 17.18
CA LYS A 77 -4.31 4.24 16.11
C LYS A 77 -3.01 5.04 16.07
N LYS A 78 -2.86 6.05 16.93
CA LYS A 78 -1.67 6.92 16.95
C LYS A 78 -0.39 6.10 17.05
N ASN A 79 0.54 6.33 16.10
CA ASN A 79 1.82 5.61 15.99
C ASN A 79 1.71 4.08 15.83
N LYS A 80 0.64 3.60 15.20
CA LYS A 80 0.40 2.16 14.96
C LYS A 80 -0.08 1.85 13.54
N LEU A 81 0.17 2.74 12.58
CA LEU A 81 -0.37 2.65 11.23
C LEU A 81 0.60 1.96 10.28
N ILE A 82 0.09 1.01 9.51
CA ILE A 82 0.80 0.30 8.46
C ILE A 82 0.11 0.62 7.14
N PHE A 83 0.72 1.51 6.36
CA PHE A 83 0.18 1.97 5.08
C PHE A 83 0.53 0.95 3.99
N ASP A 84 -0.50 0.35 3.39
CA ASP A 84 -0.39 -0.59 2.28
C ASP A 84 -1.06 0.01 1.04
N GLY A 85 -0.24 0.35 0.05
CA GLY A 85 -0.70 0.97 -1.19
C GLY A 85 -1.07 2.45 -1.07
N TYR A 86 -0.50 3.16 -0.13
CA TYR A 86 -0.53 4.61 0.04
C TYR A 86 0.78 5.09 0.68
N PRO A 87 1.36 6.24 0.24
CA PRO A 87 0.91 7.10 -0.86
C PRO A 87 1.24 6.50 -2.24
N ARG A 88 0.53 6.94 -3.29
CA ARG A 88 0.75 6.53 -4.69
C ARG A 88 1.12 7.68 -5.62
N SER A 89 1.02 8.92 -5.17
CA SER A 89 1.45 10.12 -5.87
C SER A 89 2.31 10.98 -4.96
N LEU A 90 3.09 11.92 -5.55
CA LEU A 90 3.89 12.87 -4.77
C LEU A 90 3.00 13.79 -3.91
N ASP A 91 1.81 14.14 -4.41
CA ASP A 91 0.87 14.97 -3.67
C ASP A 91 0.29 14.22 -2.47
N GLN A 92 -0.03 12.94 -2.63
CA GLN A 92 -0.38 12.08 -1.50
C GLN A 92 0.75 11.96 -0.47
N ALA A 93 2.02 11.84 -0.93
CA ALA A 93 3.17 11.74 -0.04
C ALA A 93 3.37 13.01 0.80
N LYS A 94 3.27 14.18 0.18
CA LYS A 94 3.33 15.47 0.87
C LYS A 94 2.16 15.65 1.83
N ASN A 95 0.94 15.29 1.40
CA ASN A 95 -0.24 15.35 2.25
C ASN A 95 -0.10 14.42 3.47
N LEU A 96 0.44 13.20 3.29
CA LEU A 96 0.72 12.28 4.39
C LEU A 96 1.69 12.88 5.40
N ASP A 97 2.81 13.45 4.93
CA ASP A 97 3.79 14.09 5.81
C ASP A 97 3.14 15.25 6.61
N ASN A 98 2.29 16.07 5.98
CA ASN A 98 1.56 17.15 6.66
C ASN A 98 0.58 16.61 7.72
N LEU A 99 -0.27 15.65 7.37
CA LEU A 99 -1.23 15.06 8.30
C LEU A 99 -0.56 14.39 9.50
N LEU A 100 0.58 13.73 9.28
CA LEU A 100 1.34 13.13 10.37
C LEU A 100 1.98 14.20 11.28
N ASN A 101 2.54 15.27 10.70
CA ASN A 101 3.07 16.39 11.47
C ASN A 101 1.98 17.07 12.30
N ASP A 102 0.79 17.34 11.72
CA ASP A 102 -0.35 17.95 12.43
C ASP A 102 -0.85 17.08 13.61
N SER A 103 -0.63 15.76 13.52
CA SER A 103 -1.01 14.80 14.57
C SER A 103 0.16 14.39 15.48
N GLU A 104 1.32 15.08 15.38
CA GLU A 104 2.55 14.77 16.11
C GLU A 104 3.02 13.32 15.92
N GLN A 105 2.94 12.83 14.70
CA GLN A 105 3.37 11.50 14.31
C GLN A 105 4.43 11.57 13.21
N LYS A 106 5.14 10.47 12.99
CA LYS A 106 6.13 10.36 11.90
C LYS A 106 6.14 8.94 11.33
N ILE A 107 6.67 8.81 10.12
CA ILE A 107 6.99 7.50 9.53
C ILE A 107 8.28 6.99 10.14
N SER A 108 8.22 5.79 10.73
CA SER A 108 9.37 5.12 11.33
C SER A 108 10.19 4.37 10.29
N PHE A 109 9.51 3.64 9.37
CA PHE A 109 10.16 2.87 8.32
C PHE A 109 9.37 2.94 7.01
N VAL A 110 10.11 2.89 5.92
CA VAL A 110 9.57 2.76 4.56
C VAL A 110 10.23 1.54 3.94
N PHE A 111 9.46 0.48 3.67
CA PHE A 111 9.94 -0.72 3.01
C PHE A 111 9.45 -0.75 1.57
N TYR A 112 10.38 -0.87 0.64
CA TYR A 112 10.10 -1.06 -0.78
C TYR A 112 10.37 -2.51 -1.17
N LEU A 113 9.30 -3.23 -1.49
CA LEU A 113 9.40 -4.59 -2.03
C LEU A 113 9.64 -4.50 -3.55
N ASN A 114 10.89 -4.61 -3.96
CA ASN A 114 11.27 -4.59 -5.38
C ASN A 114 11.03 -5.97 -5.98
N VAL A 115 10.16 -6.05 -7.01
CA VAL A 115 9.79 -7.30 -7.68
C VAL A 115 9.70 -7.08 -9.17
N ASN A 116 10.28 -7.98 -9.96
CA ASN A 116 10.20 -7.91 -11.42
C ASN A 116 8.79 -8.24 -11.95
N LYS A 117 8.50 -7.75 -13.17
CA LYS A 117 7.18 -7.86 -13.81
C LYS A 117 6.73 -9.32 -13.98
N GLU A 118 7.64 -10.23 -14.34
CA GLU A 118 7.30 -11.64 -14.55
C GLU A 118 6.82 -12.33 -13.27
N THR A 119 7.51 -12.09 -12.16
CA THR A 119 7.12 -12.62 -10.84
C THR A 119 5.76 -12.06 -10.41
N ILE A 120 5.50 -10.78 -10.69
CA ILE A 120 4.23 -10.13 -10.38
C ILE A 120 3.08 -10.78 -11.14
N VAL A 121 3.21 -10.97 -12.45
CA VAL A 121 2.18 -11.61 -13.29
C VAL A 121 1.85 -13.00 -12.73
N LYS A 122 2.86 -13.85 -12.51
CA LYS A 122 2.67 -15.19 -11.94
C LYS A 122 1.94 -15.18 -10.59
N ARG A 123 2.29 -14.23 -9.71
CA ARG A 123 1.65 -14.12 -8.38
C ARG A 123 0.20 -13.66 -8.47
N LEU A 124 -0.10 -12.72 -9.35
CA LEU A 124 -1.46 -12.19 -9.50
C LEU A 124 -2.38 -13.16 -10.21
N GLU A 125 -1.91 -13.91 -11.21
CA GLU A 125 -2.66 -15.02 -11.81
C GLU A 125 -3.04 -16.06 -10.75
N LYS A 126 -2.08 -16.48 -9.91
CA LYS A 126 -2.36 -17.39 -8.80
C LYS A 126 -3.38 -16.80 -7.82
N ARG A 127 -3.27 -15.52 -7.48
CA ARG A 127 -4.20 -14.82 -6.57
C ARG A 127 -5.61 -14.78 -7.13
N LYS A 128 -5.78 -14.55 -8.44
CA LYS A 128 -7.08 -14.57 -9.11
C LYS A 128 -7.87 -15.84 -8.82
N PHE A 129 -7.23 -17.00 -8.86
CA PHE A 129 -7.88 -18.28 -8.56
C PHE A 129 -8.27 -18.41 -7.07
N ILE A 130 -7.47 -17.85 -6.15
CA ILE A 130 -7.67 -17.99 -4.70
C ILE A 130 -8.67 -16.96 -4.18
N GLU A 131 -8.48 -15.68 -4.53
CA GLU A 131 -9.23 -14.54 -3.95
C GLU A 131 -10.41 -14.09 -4.84
N LYS A 132 -10.53 -14.63 -6.06
CA LYS A 132 -11.59 -14.31 -7.05
C LYS A 132 -11.77 -12.79 -7.24
N ARG A 133 -10.67 -12.04 -7.26
CA ARG A 133 -10.71 -10.59 -7.50
C ARG A 133 -11.05 -10.29 -8.95
N THR A 134 -11.96 -9.37 -9.18
CA THR A 134 -12.38 -8.92 -10.52
C THR A 134 -11.31 -8.10 -11.21
N ASP A 135 -10.43 -7.42 -10.45
CA ASP A 135 -9.34 -6.57 -10.92
C ASP A 135 -8.01 -7.34 -11.12
N ASP A 136 -8.02 -8.67 -11.15
CA ASP A 136 -6.85 -9.53 -11.39
C ASP A 136 -6.97 -10.33 -12.72
N ASP A 137 -7.57 -9.76 -13.76
CA ASP A 137 -7.37 -10.22 -15.13
C ASP A 137 -6.04 -9.68 -15.71
N LEU A 138 -5.49 -10.35 -16.73
CA LEU A 138 -4.15 -10.05 -17.24
C LEU A 138 -4.02 -8.60 -17.74
N ASP A 139 -5.02 -8.10 -18.46
CA ASP A 139 -4.98 -6.75 -19.00
C ASP A 139 -5.02 -5.68 -17.89
N THR A 140 -5.86 -5.90 -16.88
CA THR A 140 -5.93 -5.03 -15.70
C THR A 140 -4.64 -5.11 -14.86
N ILE A 141 -4.05 -6.28 -14.71
CA ILE A 141 -2.74 -6.47 -14.06
C ILE A 141 -1.66 -5.62 -14.73
N LEU A 142 -1.56 -5.70 -16.08
CA LEU A 142 -0.56 -4.95 -16.84
C LEU A 142 -0.80 -3.45 -16.72
N LYS A 143 -2.04 -2.98 -16.87
CA LYS A 143 -2.39 -1.56 -16.67
C LYS A 143 -2.03 -1.06 -15.26
N ARG A 144 -2.33 -1.84 -14.22
CA ARG A 144 -1.98 -1.48 -12.83
C ARG A 144 -0.49 -1.41 -12.61
N TYR A 145 0.28 -2.30 -13.24
CA TYR A 145 1.73 -2.25 -13.18
C TYR A 145 2.27 -1.00 -13.86
N ASP A 146 1.79 -0.69 -15.06
CA ASP A 146 2.23 0.49 -15.82
C ASP A 146 1.84 1.78 -15.07
N THR A 147 0.61 1.88 -14.57
CA THR A 147 0.16 2.99 -13.70
C THR A 147 1.06 3.15 -12.47
N TYR A 148 1.45 2.04 -11.82
CA TYR A 148 2.38 2.07 -10.69
C TYR A 148 3.75 2.63 -11.09
N MET A 149 4.29 2.20 -12.22
CA MET A 149 5.61 2.66 -12.69
C MET A 149 5.60 4.16 -13.02
N GLU A 150 4.52 4.65 -13.61
CA GLU A 150 4.39 6.07 -13.98
C GLU A 150 4.18 6.99 -12.78
N THR A 151 3.31 6.60 -11.85
CA THR A 151 2.83 7.50 -10.80
C THR A 151 3.46 7.24 -9.43
N THR A 152 3.73 5.99 -9.07
CA THR A 152 4.22 5.63 -7.74
C THR A 152 5.74 5.52 -7.67
N LYS A 153 6.40 5.14 -8.77
CA LYS A 153 7.87 5.11 -8.79
C LYS A 153 8.51 6.45 -8.42
N PRO A 154 8.03 7.63 -8.89
CA PRO A 154 8.56 8.92 -8.45
C PRO A 154 8.43 9.17 -6.93
N VAL A 155 7.46 8.54 -6.28
CA VAL A 155 7.30 8.62 -4.81
C VAL A 155 8.44 7.88 -4.09
N LEU A 156 8.96 6.81 -4.69
CA LEU A 156 10.13 6.10 -4.15
C LEU A 156 11.36 7.02 -4.12
N ASP A 157 11.57 7.85 -5.14
CA ASP A 157 12.68 8.81 -5.19
C ASP A 157 12.55 9.86 -4.08
N PHE A 158 11.33 10.23 -3.71
CA PHE A 158 11.07 11.13 -2.58
C PHE A 158 11.44 10.50 -1.23
N TYR A 159 11.10 9.23 -1.03
CA TYR A 159 11.40 8.52 0.22
C TYR A 159 12.81 7.94 0.28
N SER A 160 13.43 7.57 -0.83
CA SER A 160 14.79 6.98 -0.88
C SER A 160 15.87 7.91 -0.32
N LYS A 161 15.59 9.22 -0.29
CA LYS A 161 16.46 10.24 0.31
C LYS A 161 16.37 10.31 1.84
N LYS A 162 15.41 9.59 2.43
CA LYS A 162 15.21 9.57 3.90
C LYS A 162 15.95 8.38 4.50
N ASN A 163 16.55 8.54 5.67
CA ASN A 163 17.36 7.51 6.35
C ASN A 163 16.58 6.27 6.80
N ASN A 164 15.25 6.32 6.72
CA ASN A 164 14.35 5.24 7.12
C ASN A 164 13.78 4.45 5.92
N PHE A 165 14.34 4.61 4.74
CA PHE A 165 13.98 3.87 3.52
C PHE A 165 14.84 2.63 3.38
N HIS A 166 14.19 1.48 3.15
CA HIS A 166 14.84 0.17 2.99
C HIS A 166 14.26 -0.57 1.78
N GLU A 167 15.10 -0.87 0.81
CA GLU A 167 14.74 -1.71 -0.32
C GLU A 167 14.97 -3.18 0.03
N ILE A 168 13.98 -4.02 -0.28
CA ILE A 168 13.98 -5.46 -0.01
C ILE A 168 13.67 -6.18 -1.32
N ASP A 169 14.44 -7.22 -1.64
CA ASP A 169 14.11 -8.11 -2.76
C ASP A 169 12.81 -8.86 -2.47
N GLY A 170 11.73 -8.37 -3.07
CA GLY A 170 10.39 -8.94 -2.93
C GLY A 170 10.16 -10.20 -3.78
N SER A 171 11.13 -10.64 -4.60
CA SER A 171 11.04 -11.91 -5.34
C SER A 171 11.32 -13.14 -4.48
N GLU A 172 11.95 -12.96 -3.34
CA GLU A 172 12.22 -14.03 -2.37
C GLU A 172 10.92 -14.65 -1.79
N ASN A 173 11.07 -15.72 -1.05
CA ASN A 173 9.94 -16.32 -0.35
C ASN A 173 9.46 -15.44 0.82
N ILE A 174 8.22 -15.66 1.25
CA ILE A 174 7.58 -14.83 2.29
C ILE A 174 8.41 -14.78 3.57
N THR A 175 8.97 -15.92 4.01
CA THR A 175 9.72 -16.03 5.25
C THR A 175 10.99 -15.18 5.23
N GLU A 176 11.73 -15.20 4.12
CA GLU A 176 12.94 -14.39 3.97
C GLU A 176 12.64 -12.90 3.94
N ILE A 177 11.60 -12.48 3.21
CA ILE A 177 11.16 -11.07 3.21
C ILE A 177 10.79 -10.64 4.63
N THR A 178 10.01 -11.47 5.34
CA THR A 178 9.60 -11.20 6.73
C THR A 178 10.82 -11.07 7.63
N ARG A 179 11.80 -11.99 7.54
CA ARG A 179 13.02 -11.95 8.32
C ARG A 179 13.83 -10.67 8.09
N LYS A 180 13.93 -10.21 6.83
CA LYS A 180 14.60 -8.94 6.51
C LYS A 180 13.88 -7.73 7.12
N ILE A 181 12.56 -7.67 7.02
CA ILE A 181 11.77 -6.61 7.67
C ILE A 181 12.00 -6.62 9.19
N ASP A 182 12.06 -7.81 9.78
CA ASP A 182 12.24 -7.99 11.23
C ASP A 182 13.55 -7.41 11.74
N THR A 183 14.63 -7.42 10.96
CA THR A 183 15.90 -6.84 11.38
C THR A 183 15.79 -5.34 11.67
N PHE A 184 14.80 -4.65 11.12
CA PHE A 184 14.57 -3.22 11.34
C PHE A 184 13.54 -2.93 12.43
N VAL A 185 12.51 -3.78 12.57
CA VAL A 185 11.38 -3.51 13.49
C VAL A 185 11.51 -4.21 14.84
N ASN A 186 12.49 -5.09 15.01
CA ASN A 186 12.85 -5.67 16.31
C ASN A 186 13.64 -4.63 17.12
N VAL A 187 12.90 -3.79 17.83
CA VAL A 187 13.43 -2.87 18.84
C VAL A 187 12.95 -3.32 20.21
#